data_5d17464c2344a40ffbbc29738e54fc72
#
_entry.id   5d17464c2344a40ffbbc29738e54fc72
#
_cell.length_a   1.000
_cell.length_b   1.000
_cell.length_c   1.000
_cell.angle_alpha   90.00
_cell.angle_beta   90.00
_cell.angle_gamma   90.00
#
_symmetry.space_group_name_H-M   'P 1'
#
loop_
_entity.id
_entity.type
_entity.pdbx_description
1 polymer ?
#
loop_
_entity_poly.entity_id
_entity_poly.type
_entity_poly.pdbx_seq_one_letter_code
_entity_poly.pdbx_strand_id
1 'polypeptide(L)'
;MNMVKPLPECFDYVIVGSGFGGSVSALRLTEKGYRVLVLERGKRFRDQDFAKSNWNVFKYLWFPFLRCFGILQISPFRDVLVLHGSGVGGGSLGYANVLMAPSDKLFAAPAWSHLADWKAVLQPHYVTARRMLGVNSNPCLWPADFVMQDIAAELNMQGTFKPTNVGIFFGEAGKTVPDPYFGGEGTDRTGCIHCGGCMVGCRHGAKNTLVKNYLYLAEKWGAQVWPETEVRDIHPLPPNQLDGARYEVIYRS
;
A
#
# COMPACT_ATOMS: atom_id res chain seq x y z
N MET A 1 -29.12 5.48 -32.32
CA MET A 1 -27.91 4.65 -32.29
C MET A 1 -27.96 3.87 -30.99
N ASN A 2 -28.41 2.62 -31.03
CA ASN A 2 -28.48 1.76 -29.84
C ASN A 2 -27.05 1.42 -29.42
N MET A 3 -26.56 2.02 -28.38
CA MET A 3 -25.34 1.56 -27.74
C MET A 3 -25.60 0.17 -27.17
N VAL A 4 -25.01 -0.83 -27.81
CA VAL A 4 -24.97 -2.20 -27.27
C VAL A 4 -24.19 -2.07 -25.96
N LYS A 5 -24.87 -2.21 -24.81
CA LYS A 5 -24.15 -2.34 -23.52
C LYS A 5 -23.18 -3.53 -23.67
N PRO A 6 -21.88 -3.35 -23.42
CA PRO A 6 -21.00 -4.50 -23.39
C PRO A 6 -21.54 -5.50 -22.37
N LEU A 7 -21.46 -6.79 -22.70
CA LEU A 7 -21.81 -7.87 -21.77
C LEU A 7 -21.04 -7.65 -20.47
N PRO A 8 -21.66 -7.87 -19.30
CA PRO A 8 -20.97 -7.72 -18.03
C PRO A 8 -19.75 -8.64 -18.01
N GLU A 9 -18.58 -8.06 -17.74
CA GLU A 9 -17.35 -8.83 -17.61
C GLU A 9 -17.39 -9.59 -16.29
N CYS A 10 -17.21 -10.93 -16.33
CA CYS A 10 -17.28 -11.79 -15.16
C CYS A 10 -15.87 -12.11 -14.67
N PHE A 11 -15.61 -11.94 -13.38
CA PHE A 11 -14.37 -12.26 -12.67
C PHE A 11 -14.64 -13.28 -11.58
N ASP A 12 -13.63 -14.09 -11.24
CA ASP A 12 -13.73 -15.01 -10.11
C ASP A 12 -13.74 -14.24 -8.80
N TYR A 13 -12.96 -13.14 -8.73
CA TYR A 13 -12.90 -12.23 -7.58
C TYR A 13 -12.86 -10.77 -8.03
N VAL A 14 -13.71 -9.94 -7.40
CA VAL A 14 -13.63 -8.48 -7.47
C VAL A 14 -13.18 -7.95 -6.11
N ILE A 15 -12.09 -7.20 -6.10
CA ILE A 15 -11.47 -6.64 -4.90
C ILE A 15 -11.75 -5.13 -4.88
N VAL A 16 -12.34 -4.64 -3.79
CA VAL A 16 -12.63 -3.22 -3.61
C VAL A 16 -11.48 -2.55 -2.86
N GLY A 17 -10.75 -1.70 -3.57
CA GLY A 17 -9.58 -0.97 -3.09
C GLY A 17 -8.26 -1.72 -3.29
N SER A 18 -7.26 -0.96 -3.73
CA SER A 18 -5.91 -1.44 -4.07
C SER A 18 -4.87 -1.22 -2.96
N GLY A 19 -5.30 -0.98 -1.72
CA GLY A 19 -4.44 -0.83 -0.56
C GLY A 19 -3.72 -2.12 -0.15
N PHE A 20 -3.11 -2.15 1.04
CA PHE A 20 -2.31 -3.30 1.51
C PHE A 20 -3.10 -4.62 1.47
N GLY A 21 -4.31 -4.66 2.02
CA GLY A 21 -5.14 -5.88 2.00
C GLY A 21 -5.52 -6.31 0.58
N GLY A 22 -6.03 -5.37 -0.22
CA GLY A 22 -6.47 -5.66 -1.60
C GLY A 22 -5.33 -6.12 -2.50
N SER A 23 -4.16 -5.49 -2.41
CA SER A 23 -3.01 -5.85 -3.23
C SER A 23 -2.43 -7.23 -2.90
N VAL A 24 -2.38 -7.59 -1.60
CA VAL A 24 -1.96 -8.93 -1.18
C VAL A 24 -2.95 -9.98 -1.66
N SER A 25 -4.26 -9.72 -1.48
CA SER A 25 -5.32 -10.61 -1.96
C SER A 25 -5.27 -10.79 -3.47
N ALA A 26 -5.09 -9.69 -4.23
CA ALA A 26 -4.96 -9.75 -5.68
C ALA A 26 -3.82 -10.68 -6.11
N LEU A 27 -2.63 -10.49 -5.56
CA LEU A 27 -1.49 -11.35 -5.89
C LEU A 27 -1.76 -12.81 -5.53
N ARG A 28 -2.22 -13.10 -4.29
CA ARG A 28 -2.42 -14.49 -3.84
C ARG A 28 -3.51 -15.23 -4.60
N LEU A 29 -4.54 -14.52 -5.06
CA LEU A 29 -5.60 -15.12 -5.88
C LEU A 29 -5.13 -15.35 -7.32
N THR A 30 -4.40 -14.39 -7.90
CA THR A 30 -3.85 -14.53 -9.25
C THR A 30 -2.81 -15.64 -9.35
N GLU A 31 -1.96 -15.82 -8.32
CA GLU A 31 -1.03 -16.96 -8.20
C GLU A 31 -1.73 -18.33 -8.27
N LYS A 32 -3.00 -18.38 -7.86
CA LYS A 32 -3.84 -19.60 -7.92
C LYS A 32 -4.60 -19.75 -9.23
N GLY A 33 -4.39 -18.85 -10.19
CA GLY A 33 -5.03 -18.90 -11.51
C GLY A 33 -6.41 -18.27 -11.59
N TYR A 34 -6.88 -17.57 -10.55
CA TYR A 34 -8.16 -16.87 -10.59
C TYR A 34 -8.08 -15.59 -11.43
N ARG A 35 -9.19 -15.28 -12.13
CA ARG A 35 -9.39 -13.99 -12.80
C ARG A 35 -9.77 -12.94 -11.76
N VAL A 36 -8.89 -11.98 -11.53
CA VAL A 36 -9.01 -11.00 -10.46
C VAL A 36 -9.14 -9.59 -11.03
N LEU A 37 -10.15 -8.86 -10.56
CA LEU A 37 -10.32 -7.44 -10.81
C LEU A 37 -10.18 -6.66 -9.49
N VAL A 38 -9.37 -5.60 -9.51
CA VAL A 38 -9.25 -4.64 -8.40
C VAL A 38 -9.84 -3.32 -8.84
N LEU A 39 -10.83 -2.81 -8.11
CA LEU A 39 -11.47 -1.51 -8.35
C LEU A 39 -10.92 -0.48 -7.37
N GLU A 40 -10.31 0.59 -7.89
CA GLU A 40 -9.70 1.65 -7.07
C GLU A 40 -10.31 3.00 -7.45
N ARG A 41 -10.84 3.72 -6.46
CA ARG A 41 -11.48 5.04 -6.68
C ARG A 41 -10.49 6.14 -7.06
N GLY A 42 -9.24 6.02 -6.64
CA GLY A 42 -8.20 7.01 -6.90
C GLY A 42 -7.43 6.74 -8.17
N LYS A 43 -6.59 7.69 -8.55
CA LYS A 43 -5.75 7.63 -9.75
C LYS A 43 -4.61 6.64 -9.61
N ARG A 44 -4.07 6.21 -10.75
CA ARG A 44 -2.75 5.58 -10.82
C ARG A 44 -1.69 6.68 -11.00
N PHE A 45 -0.71 6.70 -10.10
CA PHE A 45 0.39 7.67 -10.09
C PHE A 45 1.69 7.02 -10.57
N ARG A 46 2.40 7.70 -11.46
CA ARG A 46 3.81 7.45 -11.76
C ARG A 46 4.67 8.30 -10.83
N ASP A 47 5.94 7.96 -10.67
CA ASP A 47 6.83 8.66 -9.74
C ASP A 47 6.87 10.19 -9.98
N GLN A 48 6.86 10.63 -11.23
CA GLN A 48 6.86 12.06 -11.57
C GLN A 48 5.53 12.80 -11.33
N ASP A 49 4.43 12.06 -11.16
CA ASP A 49 3.10 12.65 -10.98
C ASP A 49 2.87 13.15 -9.54
N PHE A 50 3.64 12.62 -8.57
CA PHE A 50 3.53 13.02 -7.17
C PHE A 50 3.82 14.51 -6.97
N ALA A 51 3.19 15.11 -5.97
CA ALA A 51 3.43 16.49 -5.59
C ALA A 51 4.90 16.72 -5.19
N LYS A 52 5.46 17.90 -5.51
CA LYS A 52 6.82 18.28 -5.07
C LYS A 52 6.85 18.60 -3.57
N SER A 53 5.74 19.05 -3.03
CA SER A 53 5.57 19.36 -1.60
C SER A 53 4.09 19.28 -1.22
N ASN A 54 3.80 19.25 0.07
CA ASN A 54 2.45 19.28 0.62
C ASN A 54 1.72 20.63 0.44
N TRP A 55 2.42 21.69 0.04
CA TRP A 55 1.82 22.99 -0.30
C TRP A 55 1.00 22.94 -1.58
N ASN A 56 1.27 22.00 -2.48
CA ASN A 56 0.42 21.80 -3.66
C ASN A 56 -0.77 20.91 -3.28
N VAL A 57 -1.75 21.50 -2.59
CA VAL A 57 -2.93 20.80 -2.07
C VAL A 57 -3.72 20.08 -3.17
N PHE A 58 -3.80 20.63 -4.39
CA PHE A 58 -4.53 20.03 -5.50
C PHE A 58 -3.92 18.70 -5.98
N LYS A 59 -2.60 18.56 -5.88
CA LYS A 59 -1.87 17.33 -6.22
C LYS A 59 -1.63 16.42 -5.02
N TYR A 60 -1.76 16.94 -3.79
CA TYR A 60 -1.47 16.20 -2.58
C TYR A 60 -2.71 15.61 -1.93
N LEU A 61 -3.79 16.41 -1.78
CA LEU A 61 -5.01 15.99 -1.11
C LEU A 61 -5.98 15.28 -2.06
N TRP A 62 -6.66 14.28 -1.54
CA TRP A 62 -7.82 13.67 -2.17
C TRP A 62 -9.09 14.31 -1.60
N PHE A 63 -9.67 15.26 -2.35
CA PHE A 63 -10.94 15.91 -2.02
C PHE A 63 -11.67 16.27 -3.31
N PRO A 64 -12.33 15.28 -3.97
CA PRO A 64 -12.93 15.44 -5.31
C PRO A 64 -13.90 16.60 -5.44
N PHE A 65 -14.62 16.93 -4.36
CA PHE A 65 -15.54 18.07 -4.34
C PHE A 65 -14.84 19.41 -4.65
N LEU A 66 -13.56 19.57 -4.23
CA LEU A 66 -12.72 20.73 -4.55
C LEU A 66 -11.76 20.46 -5.72
N ARG A 67 -12.03 19.44 -6.52
CA ARG A 67 -11.18 19.00 -7.65
C ARG A 67 -9.73 18.69 -7.23
N CYS A 68 -9.53 18.28 -5.99
CA CYS A 68 -8.24 17.79 -5.51
C CYS A 68 -8.19 16.26 -5.69
N PHE A 69 -7.28 15.78 -6.53
CA PHE A 69 -7.15 14.36 -6.88
C PHE A 69 -5.75 13.86 -6.56
N GLY A 70 -5.27 14.16 -5.34
CA GLY A 70 -3.98 13.71 -4.83
C GLY A 70 -4.03 12.35 -4.16
N ILE A 71 -3.05 12.07 -3.31
CA ILE A 71 -2.83 10.75 -2.71
C ILE A 71 -3.29 10.64 -1.26
N LEU A 72 -3.62 11.75 -0.58
CA LEU A 72 -3.93 11.77 0.84
C LEU A 72 -5.33 12.29 1.09
N GLN A 73 -6.17 11.48 1.71
CA GLN A 73 -7.48 11.87 2.22
C GLN A 73 -7.40 12.10 3.72
N ILE A 74 -8.08 13.15 4.17
CA ILE A 74 -8.25 13.49 5.58
C ILE A 74 -9.71 13.26 5.93
N SER A 75 -9.97 12.38 6.89
CA SER A 75 -11.31 12.08 7.39
C SER A 75 -11.40 12.46 8.87
N PRO A 76 -12.07 13.59 9.18
CA PRO A 76 -12.28 13.99 10.56
C PRO A 76 -13.44 13.18 11.17
N PHE A 77 -13.21 12.66 12.37
CA PHE A 77 -14.22 12.10 13.25
C PHE A 77 -14.26 12.90 14.55
N ARG A 78 -15.22 12.59 15.44
CA ARG A 78 -15.39 13.35 16.68
C ARG A 78 -14.12 13.47 17.51
N ASP A 79 -13.41 12.38 17.70
CA ASP A 79 -12.29 12.29 18.63
C ASP A 79 -10.96 11.92 17.94
N VAL A 80 -10.96 11.74 16.60
CA VAL A 80 -9.78 11.31 15.84
C VAL A 80 -9.78 11.87 14.43
N LEU A 81 -8.59 12.19 13.94
CA LEU A 81 -8.35 12.55 12.54
C LEU A 81 -7.65 11.38 11.85
N VAL A 82 -8.29 10.82 10.83
CA VAL A 82 -7.72 9.71 10.07
C VAL A 82 -7.13 10.22 8.77
N LEU A 83 -5.82 9.97 8.59
CA LEU A 83 -5.11 10.20 7.33
C LEU A 83 -4.99 8.87 6.60
N HIS A 84 -5.51 8.80 5.38
CA HIS A 84 -5.42 7.57 4.59
C HIS A 84 -5.13 7.85 3.12
N GLY A 85 -4.51 6.85 2.44
CA GLY A 85 -4.14 6.98 1.05
C GLY A 85 -5.33 6.80 0.10
N SER A 86 -5.32 7.50 -1.02
CA SER A 86 -6.22 7.33 -2.14
C SER A 86 -5.41 7.25 -3.43
N GLY A 87 -5.71 6.28 -4.28
CA GLY A 87 -4.96 5.97 -5.50
C GLY A 87 -4.51 4.52 -5.54
N VAL A 88 -4.12 4.05 -6.72
CA VAL A 88 -3.62 2.68 -6.89
C VAL A 88 -2.39 2.45 -6.01
N GLY A 89 -2.53 1.55 -5.04
CA GLY A 89 -1.54 1.32 -3.98
C GLY A 89 -1.94 1.88 -2.61
N GLY A 90 -3.06 2.61 -2.53
CA GLY A 90 -3.67 3.07 -1.27
C GLY A 90 -2.69 3.78 -0.34
N GLY A 91 -2.70 3.40 0.93
CA GLY A 91 -1.85 3.99 1.98
C GLY A 91 -0.35 3.90 1.73
N SER A 92 0.11 2.96 0.88
CA SER A 92 1.53 2.86 0.52
C SER A 92 2.07 4.08 -0.23
N LEU A 93 1.20 4.88 -0.84
CA LEU A 93 1.59 6.09 -1.57
C LEU A 93 2.04 7.20 -0.60
N GLY A 94 1.30 7.40 0.51
CA GLY A 94 1.48 8.54 1.41
C GLY A 94 2.04 8.22 2.80
N TYR A 95 2.31 6.96 3.18
CA TYR A 95 2.88 6.64 4.49
C TYR A 95 4.38 7.03 4.58
N ALA A 96 4.87 7.18 5.82
CA ALA A 96 6.27 7.56 6.08
C ALA A 96 7.28 6.39 5.94
N ASN A 97 6.90 5.33 5.25
CA ASN A 97 7.68 4.10 4.98
C ASN A 97 7.98 3.21 6.19
N VAL A 98 7.56 3.58 7.38
CA VAL A 98 7.82 2.80 8.59
C VAL A 98 7.09 1.45 8.50
N LEU A 99 7.85 0.36 8.64
CA LEU A 99 7.37 -1.02 8.52
C LEU A 99 7.89 -1.84 9.72
N MET A 100 7.34 -1.54 10.90
CA MET A 100 7.66 -2.25 12.13
C MET A 100 6.72 -3.44 12.35
N ALA A 101 7.25 -4.56 12.82
CA ALA A 101 6.42 -5.61 13.40
C ALA A 101 5.94 -5.19 14.80
N PRO A 102 4.73 -5.57 15.20
CA PRO A 102 4.21 -5.30 16.53
C PRO A 102 5.09 -5.91 17.63
N SER A 103 5.09 -5.27 18.81
CA SER A 103 5.73 -5.82 20.00
C SER A 103 4.90 -6.98 20.59
N ASP A 104 5.54 -7.81 21.42
CA ASP A 104 4.88 -8.93 22.11
C ASP A 104 3.66 -8.48 22.94
N LYS A 105 3.69 -7.24 23.46
CA LYS A 105 2.55 -6.65 24.20
C LYS A 105 1.27 -6.60 23.37
N LEU A 106 1.39 -6.35 22.05
CA LEU A 106 0.22 -6.32 21.17
C LEU A 106 -0.40 -7.72 21.03
N PHE A 107 0.43 -8.75 20.85
CA PHE A 107 -0.05 -10.12 20.73
C PHE A 107 -0.67 -10.65 22.03
N ALA A 108 -0.19 -10.17 23.17
CA ALA A 108 -0.71 -10.51 24.51
C ALA A 108 -1.95 -9.68 24.92
N ALA A 109 -2.47 -8.81 24.07
CA ALA A 109 -3.61 -7.96 24.41
C ALA A 109 -4.87 -8.79 24.75
N PRO A 110 -5.56 -8.54 25.89
CA PRO A 110 -6.70 -9.35 26.35
C PRO A 110 -7.84 -9.49 25.35
N ALA A 111 -8.00 -8.49 24.47
CA ALA A 111 -9.08 -8.47 23.47
C ALA A 111 -9.01 -9.64 22.47
N TRP A 112 -7.83 -10.21 22.22
CA TRP A 112 -7.66 -11.26 21.21
C TRP A 112 -6.68 -12.39 21.57
N SER A 113 -5.84 -12.23 22.60
CA SER A 113 -4.82 -13.24 22.97
C SER A 113 -5.41 -14.62 23.31
N HIS A 114 -6.67 -14.66 23.77
CA HIS A 114 -7.38 -15.88 24.08
C HIS A 114 -7.87 -16.67 22.85
N LEU A 115 -7.84 -16.08 21.65
CA LEU A 115 -8.35 -16.71 20.43
C LEU A 115 -7.29 -17.59 19.73
N ALA A 116 -6.02 -17.20 19.80
CA ALA A 116 -4.92 -17.95 19.20
C ALA A 116 -3.56 -17.42 19.69
N ASP A 117 -2.48 -18.20 19.49
CA ASP A 117 -1.10 -17.69 19.55
C ASP A 117 -0.81 -16.87 18.28
N TRP A 118 -1.27 -15.62 18.29
CA TRP A 118 -1.14 -14.73 17.14
C TRP A 118 0.31 -14.47 16.75
N LYS A 119 1.25 -14.50 17.68
CA LYS A 119 2.66 -14.33 17.37
C LYS A 119 3.17 -15.49 16.50
N ALA A 120 2.89 -16.71 16.89
CA ALA A 120 3.29 -17.89 16.12
C ALA A 120 2.57 -17.95 14.76
N VAL A 121 1.26 -17.71 14.74
CA VAL A 121 0.43 -17.73 13.52
C VAL A 121 0.90 -16.67 12.50
N LEU A 122 1.20 -15.44 12.94
CA LEU A 122 1.53 -14.33 12.04
C LEU A 122 3.02 -14.26 11.66
N GLN A 123 3.92 -14.92 12.39
CA GLN A 123 5.36 -14.87 12.13
C GLN A 123 5.75 -15.20 10.69
N PRO A 124 5.29 -16.28 10.03
CA PRO A 124 5.64 -16.58 8.64
C PRO A 124 5.10 -15.53 7.68
N HIS A 125 3.96 -14.93 7.99
CA HIS A 125 3.37 -13.84 7.19
C HIS A 125 4.17 -12.54 7.32
N TYR A 126 4.70 -12.21 8.50
CA TYR A 126 5.62 -11.09 8.68
C TYR A 126 6.92 -11.28 7.90
N VAL A 127 7.50 -12.49 7.90
CA VAL A 127 8.68 -12.80 7.08
C VAL A 127 8.41 -12.54 5.61
N THR A 128 7.27 -13.05 5.10
CA THR A 128 6.84 -12.83 3.72
C THR A 128 6.62 -11.35 3.42
N ALA A 129 5.89 -10.63 4.29
CA ALA A 129 5.61 -9.21 4.10
C ALA A 129 6.88 -8.36 4.10
N ARG A 130 7.83 -8.63 5.00
CA ARG A 130 9.13 -7.93 5.04
C ARG A 130 9.89 -8.09 3.73
N ARG A 131 9.94 -9.30 3.18
CA ARG A 131 10.57 -9.56 1.88
C ARG A 131 9.86 -8.82 0.75
N MET A 132 8.53 -8.96 0.67
CA MET A 132 7.73 -8.38 -0.41
C MET A 132 7.73 -6.86 -0.40
N LEU A 133 7.75 -6.24 0.78
CA LEU A 133 7.80 -4.79 0.94
C LEU A 133 9.23 -4.24 0.94
N GLY A 134 10.25 -5.09 0.77
CA GLY A 134 11.65 -4.69 0.71
C GLY A 134 12.07 -3.92 1.97
N VAL A 135 11.77 -4.48 3.16
CA VAL A 135 12.05 -3.82 4.44
C VAL A 135 13.53 -3.82 4.74
N ASN A 136 14.09 -2.63 4.93
CA ASN A 136 15.47 -2.39 5.31
C ASN A 136 15.55 -1.55 6.60
N SER A 137 16.62 -1.70 7.37
CA SER A 137 16.94 -0.75 8.43
C SER A 137 17.40 0.57 7.81
N ASN A 138 16.95 1.72 8.36
CA ASN A 138 17.43 3.01 7.90
C ASN A 138 18.95 3.13 8.18
N PRO A 139 19.81 3.31 7.16
CA PRO A 139 21.25 3.35 7.33
C PRO A 139 21.76 4.70 7.84
N CYS A 140 20.92 5.75 7.80
CA CYS A 140 21.32 7.11 8.14
C CYS A 140 20.69 7.56 9.46
N LEU A 141 21.51 8.09 10.37
CA LEU A 141 21.06 8.81 11.54
C LEU A 141 21.28 10.31 11.33
N TRP A 142 20.31 11.09 11.79
CA TRP A 142 20.29 12.55 11.69
C TRP A 142 20.42 13.19 13.09
N PRO A 143 20.65 14.49 13.22
CA PRO A 143 20.80 15.14 14.52
C PRO A 143 19.71 14.81 15.53
N ALA A 144 18.46 14.68 15.09
CA ALA A 144 17.35 14.29 15.96
C ALA A 144 17.48 12.85 16.50
N ASP A 145 18.05 11.94 15.72
CA ASP A 145 18.26 10.55 16.13
C ASP A 145 19.35 10.47 17.22
N PHE A 146 20.41 11.30 17.12
CA PHE A 146 21.44 11.38 18.13
C PHE A 146 20.90 11.93 19.46
N VAL A 147 20.04 12.95 19.42
CA VAL A 147 19.35 13.45 20.63
C VAL A 147 18.50 12.33 21.26
N MET A 148 17.78 11.55 20.47
CA MET A 148 17.02 10.42 21.00
C MET A 148 17.90 9.32 21.58
N GLN A 149 19.09 9.12 21.03
CA GLN A 149 20.09 8.18 21.53
C GLN A 149 20.64 8.63 22.88
N ASP A 150 20.93 9.93 23.01
CA ASP A 150 21.41 10.54 24.28
C ASP A 150 20.34 10.43 25.38
N ILE A 151 19.08 10.75 25.06
CA ILE A 151 17.94 10.57 25.99
C ILE A 151 17.81 9.10 26.42
N ALA A 152 17.94 8.16 25.51
CA ALA A 152 17.90 6.74 25.86
C ALA A 152 19.06 6.36 26.80
N ALA A 153 20.23 6.97 26.62
CA ALA A 153 21.36 6.77 27.51
C ALA A 153 21.11 7.33 28.91
N GLU A 154 20.61 8.56 29.02
CA GLU A 154 20.26 9.20 30.32
C GLU A 154 19.22 8.40 31.10
N LEU A 155 18.25 7.78 30.37
CA LEU A 155 17.20 6.94 30.95
C LEU A 155 17.64 5.48 31.21
N ASN A 156 18.92 5.14 30.98
CA ASN A 156 19.45 3.77 31.05
C ASN A 156 18.67 2.79 30.12
N MET A 157 18.21 3.27 28.96
CA MET A 157 17.43 2.54 27.97
C MET A 157 18.13 2.38 26.61
N GLN A 158 19.47 2.46 26.57
CA GLN A 158 20.27 2.44 25.33
C GLN A 158 19.92 1.26 24.41
N GLY A 159 19.63 0.08 24.98
CA GLY A 159 19.26 -1.12 24.25
C GLY A 159 17.92 -1.02 23.50
N THR A 160 17.11 0.01 23.77
CA THR A 160 15.82 0.25 23.11
C THR A 160 15.95 1.11 21.87
N PHE A 161 17.02 1.91 21.75
CA PHE A 161 17.27 2.71 20.56
C PHE A 161 17.69 1.82 19.40
N LYS A 162 16.97 1.90 18.29
CA LYS A 162 17.24 1.15 17.05
C LYS A 162 16.85 1.98 15.84
N PRO A 163 17.65 1.97 14.76
CA PRO A 163 17.24 2.52 13.48
C PRO A 163 15.92 1.92 13.02
N THR A 164 15.03 2.76 12.49
CA THR A 164 13.69 2.34 12.07
C THR A 164 13.75 1.48 10.82
N ASN A 165 12.95 0.40 10.80
CA ASN A 165 12.73 -0.41 9.60
C ASN A 165 11.80 0.32 8.64
N VAL A 166 12.22 0.44 7.39
CA VAL A 166 11.52 1.21 6.35
C VAL A 166 11.45 0.46 5.02
N GLY A 167 10.41 0.75 4.23
CA GLY A 167 10.23 0.19 2.88
C GLY A 167 10.93 1.05 1.81
N ILE A 168 12.25 1.17 1.88
CA ILE A 168 13.05 2.01 0.98
C ILE A 168 14.20 1.20 0.40
N PHE A 169 14.50 1.44 -0.88
CA PHE A 169 15.72 0.96 -1.52
C PHE A 169 16.87 1.95 -1.29
N PHE A 170 17.91 1.52 -0.57
CA PHE A 170 19.11 2.28 -0.23
C PHE A 170 20.31 1.91 -1.12
N GLY A 171 20.09 1.75 -2.43
CA GLY A 171 21.21 1.61 -3.37
C GLY A 171 22.02 2.90 -3.51
N GLU A 172 22.90 2.97 -4.50
CA GLU A 172 23.63 4.20 -4.82
C GLU A 172 22.63 5.36 -5.09
N ALA A 173 22.79 6.47 -4.37
CA ALA A 173 21.83 7.57 -4.38
C ALA A 173 21.56 8.11 -5.80
N GLY A 174 20.30 8.14 -6.20
CA GLY A 174 19.87 8.59 -7.52
C GLY A 174 20.15 7.64 -8.68
N LYS A 175 20.82 6.51 -8.46
CA LYS A 175 21.11 5.51 -9.49
C LYS A 175 20.01 4.47 -9.58
N THR A 176 19.51 4.26 -10.79
CA THR A 176 18.51 3.24 -11.09
C THR A 176 19.20 1.90 -11.38
N VAL A 177 18.68 0.84 -10.78
CA VAL A 177 19.10 -0.54 -11.02
C VAL A 177 17.90 -1.40 -11.38
N PRO A 178 18.07 -2.46 -12.18
CA PRO A 178 17.03 -3.46 -12.39
C PRO A 178 16.58 -4.06 -11.07
N ASP A 179 15.38 -4.66 -11.06
CA ASP A 179 14.73 -5.21 -9.87
C ASP A 179 15.70 -5.81 -8.83
N PRO A 180 15.82 -5.20 -7.63
CA PRO A 180 16.71 -5.71 -6.58
C PRO A 180 16.03 -6.69 -5.60
N TYR A 181 14.73 -7.03 -5.80
CA TYR A 181 13.92 -7.74 -4.80
C TYR A 181 13.32 -9.07 -5.26
N PHE A 182 13.04 -9.22 -6.56
CA PHE A 182 12.23 -10.35 -7.08
C PHE A 182 12.94 -11.15 -8.17
N GLY A 183 14.28 -11.14 -8.18
CA GLY A 183 15.07 -11.96 -9.11
C GLY A 183 14.94 -11.52 -10.58
N GLY A 184 14.66 -10.26 -10.84
CA GLY A 184 14.44 -9.71 -12.18
C GLY A 184 12.97 -9.69 -12.62
N GLU A 185 12.07 -10.21 -11.79
CA GLU A 185 10.64 -10.25 -12.09
C GLU A 185 9.89 -8.96 -11.71
N GLY A 186 10.50 -8.12 -10.87
CA GLY A 186 9.93 -6.88 -10.36
C GLY A 186 10.29 -5.64 -11.20
N THR A 187 9.96 -4.46 -10.67
CA THR A 187 10.29 -3.18 -11.30
C THR A 187 11.66 -2.67 -10.88
N ASP A 188 12.27 -1.83 -11.72
CA ASP A 188 13.47 -1.08 -11.38
C ASP A 188 13.29 -0.27 -10.10
N ARG A 189 14.40 -0.01 -9.41
CA ARG A 189 14.46 0.87 -8.23
C ARG A 189 15.60 1.87 -8.39
N THR A 190 15.36 3.08 -7.88
CA THR A 190 16.40 4.11 -7.78
C THR A 190 16.82 4.28 -6.35
N GLY A 191 18.12 4.34 -6.08
CA GLY A 191 18.64 4.52 -4.72
C GLY A 191 18.13 5.82 -4.07
N CYS A 192 17.79 5.75 -2.79
CA CYS A 192 17.23 6.88 -2.03
C CYS A 192 18.22 8.04 -1.93
N ILE A 193 17.76 9.25 -2.22
CA ILE A 193 18.55 10.50 -2.09
C ILE A 193 18.29 11.24 -0.76
N HIS A 194 17.60 10.64 0.17
CA HIS A 194 17.28 11.19 1.50
C HIS A 194 16.55 12.55 1.48
N CYS A 195 15.67 12.78 0.50
CA CYS A 195 14.97 14.06 0.30
C CYS A 195 13.85 14.35 1.32
N GLY A 196 13.50 13.42 2.22
CA GLY A 196 12.42 13.58 3.21
C GLY A 196 10.99 13.59 2.66
N GLY A 197 10.78 13.48 1.34
CA GLY A 197 9.49 13.64 0.66
C GLY A 197 8.55 12.43 0.73
N CYS A 198 8.78 11.44 1.58
CA CYS A 198 8.09 10.16 1.53
C CYS A 198 6.57 10.25 1.70
N MET A 199 6.07 11.18 2.52
CA MET A 199 4.64 11.34 2.77
C MET A 199 3.89 12.06 1.64
N VAL A 200 4.59 12.77 0.77
CA VAL A 200 3.98 13.40 -0.43
C VAL A 200 4.08 12.53 -1.68
N GLY A 201 4.59 11.31 -1.54
CA GLY A 201 4.87 10.38 -2.63
C GLY A 201 6.34 10.44 -3.06
N CYS A 202 6.91 9.30 -3.42
CA CYS A 202 8.31 9.22 -3.81
C CYS A 202 8.48 9.51 -5.30
N ARG A 203 9.05 10.66 -5.65
CA ARG A 203 9.33 11.06 -7.04
C ARG A 203 10.58 10.41 -7.63
N HIS A 204 11.37 9.72 -6.80
CA HIS A 204 12.69 9.19 -7.15
C HIS A 204 12.71 7.67 -7.36
N GLY A 205 11.59 6.98 -7.17
CA GLY A 205 11.53 5.54 -7.38
C GLY A 205 12.13 4.67 -6.27
N ALA A 206 12.55 5.26 -5.14
CA ALA A 206 13.20 4.54 -4.04
C ALA A 206 12.21 3.85 -3.07
N LYS A 207 10.99 4.39 -2.96
CA LYS A 207 9.97 3.89 -2.03
C LYS A 207 9.29 2.64 -2.57
N ASN A 208 9.23 1.59 -1.76
CA ASN A 208 8.57 0.33 -2.10
C ASN A 208 7.04 0.45 -1.89
N THR A 209 6.37 1.15 -2.80
CA THR A 209 4.90 1.21 -2.84
C THR A 209 4.33 -0.08 -3.42
N LEU A 210 3.04 -0.34 -3.17
CA LEU A 210 2.39 -1.57 -3.63
C LEU A 210 2.35 -1.71 -5.16
N VAL A 211 2.39 -0.61 -5.90
CA VAL A 211 2.50 -0.62 -7.37
C VAL A 211 3.88 -1.07 -7.87
N LYS A 212 4.84 -1.27 -6.99
CA LYS A 212 6.20 -1.74 -7.32
C LYS A 212 6.47 -3.17 -6.83
N ASN A 213 5.52 -3.78 -6.14
CA ASN A 213 5.62 -5.13 -5.60
C ASN A 213 4.33 -5.94 -5.78
N TYR A 214 3.45 -6.00 -4.79
CA TYR A 214 2.25 -6.85 -4.83
C TYR A 214 1.36 -6.60 -6.05
N LEU A 215 1.00 -5.34 -6.33
CA LEU A 215 0.15 -5.04 -7.48
C LEU A 215 0.87 -5.26 -8.80
N TYR A 216 2.14 -4.87 -8.88
CA TYR A 216 2.94 -5.11 -10.09
C TYR A 216 2.97 -6.59 -10.47
N LEU A 217 3.29 -7.46 -9.50
CA LEU A 217 3.34 -8.90 -9.72
C LEU A 217 1.95 -9.47 -10.02
N ALA A 218 0.90 -8.99 -9.34
CA ALA A 218 -0.47 -9.40 -9.62
C ALA A 218 -0.88 -9.06 -11.06
N GLU A 219 -0.62 -7.84 -11.53
CA GLU A 219 -0.90 -7.41 -12.90
C GLU A 219 -0.05 -8.20 -13.92
N LYS A 220 1.21 -8.47 -13.62
CA LYS A 220 2.09 -9.29 -14.46
C LYS A 220 1.53 -10.71 -14.65
N TRP A 221 0.82 -11.24 -13.66
CA TRP A 221 0.20 -12.57 -13.69
C TRP A 221 -1.28 -12.55 -14.09
N GLY A 222 -1.79 -11.40 -14.56
CA GLY A 222 -3.09 -11.30 -15.21
C GLY A 222 -4.21 -10.66 -14.38
N ALA A 223 -3.93 -10.15 -13.17
CA ALA A 223 -4.91 -9.33 -12.47
C ALA A 223 -5.15 -8.02 -13.24
N GLN A 224 -6.39 -7.56 -13.24
CA GLN A 224 -6.74 -6.23 -13.75
C GLN A 224 -6.89 -5.25 -12.60
N VAL A 225 -6.38 -4.03 -12.77
CA VAL A 225 -6.58 -2.93 -11.82
C VAL A 225 -7.21 -1.76 -12.55
N TRP A 226 -8.44 -1.42 -12.20
CA TRP A 226 -9.16 -0.28 -12.77
C TRP A 226 -9.07 0.92 -11.82
N PRO A 227 -8.25 1.92 -12.13
CA PRO A 227 -8.21 3.17 -11.38
C PRO A 227 -9.44 4.03 -11.69
N GLU A 228 -9.66 5.07 -10.89
CA GLU A 228 -10.74 6.05 -11.02
C GLU A 228 -12.13 5.40 -11.06
N THR A 229 -12.25 4.22 -10.42
CA THR A 229 -13.45 3.40 -10.39
C THR A 229 -13.93 3.22 -8.95
N GLU A 230 -15.00 3.93 -8.59
CA GLU A 230 -15.55 3.94 -7.24
C GLU A 230 -16.70 2.95 -7.12
N VAL A 231 -16.54 1.91 -6.32
CA VAL A 231 -17.63 0.98 -5.99
C VAL A 231 -18.69 1.70 -5.15
N ARG A 232 -19.93 1.58 -5.56
CA ARG A 232 -21.10 2.19 -4.91
C ARG A 232 -21.93 1.21 -4.14
N ASP A 233 -22.08 0.00 -4.68
CA ASP A 233 -22.89 -1.03 -4.06
C ASP A 233 -22.47 -2.44 -4.51
N ILE A 234 -22.88 -3.45 -3.75
CA ILE A 234 -22.66 -4.86 -4.04
C ILE A 234 -23.96 -5.60 -3.74
N HIS A 235 -24.54 -6.22 -4.74
CA HIS A 235 -25.78 -6.98 -4.60
C HIS A 235 -25.55 -8.48 -4.76
N PRO A 236 -26.10 -9.32 -3.87
CA PRO A 236 -26.14 -10.76 -4.11
C PRO A 236 -27.10 -11.05 -5.28
N LEU A 237 -26.70 -11.96 -6.14
CA LEU A 237 -27.51 -12.40 -7.25
C LEU A 237 -28.27 -13.70 -6.90
N PRO A 238 -29.45 -13.93 -7.51
CA PRO A 238 -30.18 -15.20 -7.35
C PRO A 238 -29.34 -16.40 -7.78
N PRO A 239 -29.50 -17.58 -7.15
CA PRO A 239 -28.61 -18.73 -7.33
C PRO A 239 -28.57 -19.35 -8.74
N ASN A 240 -29.42 -18.93 -9.68
CA ASN A 240 -29.53 -19.50 -11.03
C ASN A 240 -29.24 -18.50 -12.16
N GLN A 241 -28.44 -17.48 -11.88
CA GLN A 241 -28.07 -16.52 -12.94
C GLN A 241 -26.96 -17.02 -13.87
N LEU A 242 -26.94 -16.43 -15.08
CA LEU A 242 -25.98 -16.71 -16.14
C LEU A 242 -24.53 -16.68 -15.60
N ASP A 243 -23.74 -17.67 -15.98
CA ASP A 243 -22.31 -17.81 -15.71
C ASP A 243 -21.89 -18.07 -14.25
N GLY A 244 -22.82 -18.42 -13.34
CA GLY A 244 -22.49 -18.77 -11.96
C GLY A 244 -22.04 -17.58 -11.10
N ALA A 245 -22.25 -16.34 -11.56
CA ALA A 245 -21.96 -15.13 -10.77
C ALA A 245 -22.85 -15.08 -9.52
N ARG A 246 -22.23 -14.80 -8.38
CA ARG A 246 -22.91 -14.72 -7.08
C ARG A 246 -23.22 -13.30 -6.64
N TYR A 247 -22.50 -12.32 -7.16
CA TYR A 247 -22.62 -10.91 -6.82
C TYR A 247 -22.54 -10.03 -8.06
N GLU A 248 -23.28 -8.93 -8.02
CA GLU A 248 -23.12 -7.80 -8.94
C GLU A 248 -22.43 -6.66 -8.19
N VAL A 249 -21.45 -6.03 -8.83
CA VAL A 249 -20.74 -4.88 -8.28
C VAL A 249 -21.09 -3.64 -9.08
N ILE A 250 -21.71 -2.67 -8.44
CA ILE A 250 -22.10 -1.39 -9.04
C ILE A 250 -21.02 -0.37 -8.77
N TYR A 251 -20.50 0.25 -9.81
CA TYR A 251 -19.44 1.24 -9.71
C TYR A 251 -19.71 2.46 -10.59
N ARG A 252 -18.98 3.53 -10.31
CA ARG A 252 -18.89 4.76 -11.10
C ARG A 252 -17.43 4.98 -11.50
N SER A 253 -17.17 5.19 -12.76
CA SER A 253 -15.90 5.63 -13.35
C SER A 253 -15.95 7.13 -13.70
#